data_2aad3a4c3d5a3410cca8eefd370d7ab9
#
_entry.id   2aad3a4c3d5a3410cca8eefd370d7ab9
#
_cell.length_a   1.000
_cell.length_b   1.000
_cell.length_c   1.000
_cell.angle_alpha   90.00
_cell.angle_beta   90.00
_cell.angle_gamma   90.00
#
_symmetry.space_group_name_H-M   'P 1'
#
loop_
_entity.id
_entity.type
_entity.pdbx_description
1 polymer ?
#
loop_
_entity_poly.entity_id
_entity_poly.type
_entity_poly.pdbx_seq_one_letter_code
_entity_poly.pdbx_strand_id
1 'polypeptide(L)'
;MDTYMLPFSMFSIKELLLEDGSSPFGNWFLKLDTQAAVKVQVALARMEQGNLSNVKWFRGIGEYKINWGPGIRIYFAKDGLNIILLLAGGDKSSQQKDIEIAVSRWHDYKFS
;
A
#
# COMPACT_ATOMS: atom_id res chain seq x y z
N MET A 1 20.27 2.16 26.97
CA MET A 1 20.06 2.07 26.41
C MET A 1 19.71 2.12 25.72
N ASP A 2 19.36 1.95 25.36
CA ASP A 2 18.89 1.84 24.68
C ASP A 2 18.44 2.04 23.80
N THR A 3 18.37 2.48 23.37
CA THR A 3 18.03 2.61 22.51
C THR A 3 17.72 2.04 21.59
N TYR A 4 17.91 1.61 21.46
CA TYR A 4 17.81 0.94 20.68
C TYR A 4 17.09 0.26 20.38
N MET A 5 17.05 0.07 20.75
CA MET A 5 16.27 -0.85 20.61
C MET A 5 15.21 -0.74 19.82
N LEU A 6 14.89 0.22 19.45
CA LEU A 6 13.79 0.34 18.58
C LEU A 6 14.23 0.07 17.18
N PRO A 7 13.54 -0.82 16.45
CA PRO A 7 13.83 -0.97 15.03
C PRO A 7 13.46 0.31 14.33
N PHE A 8 14.37 0.83 13.52
CA PHE A 8 14.04 1.96 12.67
C PHE A 8 13.22 1.45 11.50
N SER A 9 12.16 2.15 11.18
CA SER A 9 11.40 1.86 9.98
C SER A 9 12.22 2.25 8.76
N MET A 10 12.28 1.37 7.76
CA MET A 10 12.92 1.67 6.48
C MET A 10 12.12 2.69 5.69
N PHE A 11 10.80 2.63 5.82
CA PHE A 11 9.90 3.49 5.08
C PHE A 11 8.87 4.13 6.00
N SER A 12 8.47 5.34 5.63
CA SER A 12 7.24 5.93 6.15
C SER A 12 6.13 5.59 5.18
N ILE A 13 4.99 5.17 5.71
CA ILE A 13 3.84 4.85 4.87
C ILE A 13 2.87 6.02 4.89
N LYS A 14 2.50 6.49 3.72
CA LYS A 14 1.54 7.57 3.54
C LYS A 14 0.42 7.13 2.62
N GLU A 15 -0.78 7.68 2.85
CA GLU A 15 -1.92 7.44 1.98
C GLU A 15 -2.00 8.57 0.97
N LEU A 16 -2.21 8.22 -0.29
CA LEU A 16 -2.52 9.21 -1.32
C LEU A 16 -3.84 9.88 -0.95
N LEU A 17 -3.87 11.21 -0.96
CA LEU A 17 -5.09 11.96 -0.73
C LEU A 17 -5.56 12.59 -2.03
N LEU A 18 -6.87 12.57 -2.24
CA LEU A 18 -7.49 13.27 -3.37
C LEU A 18 -7.65 14.75 -3.03
N GLU A 19 -8.09 15.55 -4.00
CA GLU A 19 -8.23 16.99 -3.80
C GLU A 19 -9.15 17.35 -2.64
N ASP A 20 -10.19 16.52 -2.42
CA ASP A 20 -11.13 16.75 -1.33
C ASP A 20 -10.62 16.27 0.04
N GLY A 21 -9.37 15.78 0.09
CA GLY A 21 -8.75 15.31 1.32
C GLY A 21 -9.06 13.86 1.67
N SER A 22 -9.88 13.18 0.88
CA SER A 22 -10.20 11.78 1.14
C SER A 22 -9.05 10.86 0.72
N SER A 23 -8.96 9.71 1.40
CA SER A 23 -7.97 8.68 1.08
C SER A 23 -8.67 7.49 0.44
N PRO A 24 -8.40 7.21 -0.85
CA PRO A 24 -8.98 6.02 -1.48
C PRO A 24 -8.57 4.73 -0.77
N PHE A 25 -7.31 4.62 -0.36
CA PHE A 25 -6.86 3.44 0.36
C PHE A 25 -7.56 3.34 1.72
N GLY A 26 -7.64 4.45 2.46
CA GLY A 26 -8.31 4.46 3.75
C GLY A 26 -9.77 4.08 3.66
N ASN A 27 -10.48 4.59 2.65
CA ASN A 27 -11.87 4.25 2.42
C ASN A 27 -12.06 2.76 2.14
N TRP A 28 -11.17 2.18 1.32
CA TRP A 28 -11.18 0.75 1.06
C TRP A 28 -10.91 -0.05 2.35
N PHE A 29 -9.90 0.38 3.12
CA PHE A 29 -9.51 -0.30 4.35
C PHE A 29 -10.66 -0.35 5.36
N LEU A 30 -11.39 0.75 5.49
CA LEU A 30 -12.49 0.83 6.46
C LEU A 30 -13.66 -0.09 6.12
N LYS A 31 -13.75 -0.56 4.88
CA LYS A 31 -14.82 -1.48 4.47
C LYS A 31 -14.45 -2.94 4.65
N LEU A 32 -13.22 -3.23 5.04
CA LEU A 32 -12.78 -4.61 5.25
C LEU A 32 -13.38 -5.16 6.54
N ASP A 33 -13.64 -6.48 6.56
CA ASP A 33 -13.97 -7.12 7.84
C ASP A 33 -12.72 -7.13 8.73
N THR A 34 -12.92 -7.44 10.00
CA THR A 34 -11.87 -7.37 11.00
C THR A 34 -10.66 -8.24 10.66
N GLN A 35 -10.90 -9.45 10.17
CA GLN A 35 -9.79 -10.36 9.85
C GLN A 35 -8.97 -9.84 8.69
N ALA A 36 -9.64 -9.36 7.65
CA ALA A 36 -8.96 -8.78 6.50
C ALA A 36 -8.16 -7.54 6.90
N ALA A 37 -8.75 -6.68 7.74
CA ALA A 37 -8.07 -5.47 8.20
C ALA A 37 -6.79 -5.80 8.96
N VAL A 38 -6.83 -6.82 9.82
CA VAL A 38 -5.63 -7.25 10.55
C VAL A 38 -4.55 -7.75 9.58
N LYS A 39 -4.94 -8.50 8.56
CA LYS A 39 -3.98 -8.98 7.55
C LYS A 39 -3.32 -7.82 6.82
N VAL A 40 -4.09 -6.79 6.49
CA VAL A 40 -3.55 -5.59 5.84
C VAL A 40 -2.61 -4.85 6.78
N GLN A 41 -2.98 -4.68 8.05
CA GLN A 41 -2.12 -4.00 9.02
C GLN A 41 -0.78 -4.71 9.19
N VAL A 42 -0.80 -6.04 9.25
CA VAL A 42 0.43 -6.82 9.33
C VAL A 42 1.30 -6.60 8.09
N ALA A 43 0.68 -6.59 6.92
CA ALA A 43 1.40 -6.34 5.67
C ALA A 43 2.05 -4.95 5.68
N LEU A 44 1.30 -3.92 6.10
CA LEU A 44 1.83 -2.57 6.17
C LEU A 44 3.03 -2.48 7.12
N ALA A 45 2.96 -3.17 8.26
CA ALA A 45 4.07 -3.20 9.21
C ALA A 45 5.31 -3.83 8.59
N ARG A 46 5.15 -4.90 7.82
CA ARG A 46 6.26 -5.53 7.11
C ARG A 46 6.85 -4.62 6.07
N MET A 47 6.01 -3.89 5.35
CA MET A 47 6.46 -2.93 4.34
C MET A 47 7.27 -1.81 4.98
N GLU A 48 6.84 -1.31 6.15
CA GLU A 48 7.60 -0.30 6.90
C GLU A 48 9.00 -0.78 7.24
N GLN A 49 9.15 -2.06 7.52
CA GLN A 49 10.45 -2.65 7.85
C GLN A 49 11.29 -2.96 6.62
N GLY A 50 10.81 -2.63 5.43
CA GLY A 50 11.54 -2.87 4.21
C GLY A 50 11.36 -4.26 3.63
N ASN A 51 10.43 -5.06 4.15
CA ASN A 51 10.17 -6.39 3.62
C ASN A 51 9.28 -6.31 2.40
N LEU A 52 9.91 -6.10 1.25
CA LEU A 52 9.24 -5.97 -0.03
C LEU A 52 9.57 -7.13 -0.96
N SER A 53 10.07 -8.25 -0.42
CA SER A 53 10.53 -9.39 -1.23
C SER A 53 9.41 -10.04 -2.04
N ASN A 54 8.18 -9.98 -1.54
CA ASN A 54 7.03 -10.58 -2.21
C ASN A 54 6.28 -9.60 -3.10
N VAL A 55 6.81 -8.41 -3.29
CA VAL A 55 6.19 -7.39 -4.12
C VAL A 55 6.50 -7.66 -5.59
N LYS A 56 5.47 -7.54 -6.40
CA LYS A 56 5.63 -7.55 -7.85
C LYS A 56 5.66 -6.10 -8.33
N TRP A 57 6.73 -5.74 -9.03
CA TRP A 57 6.92 -4.38 -9.53
C TRP A 57 6.60 -4.32 -11.01
N PHE A 58 5.76 -3.38 -11.41
CA PHE A 58 5.44 -3.17 -12.81
C PHE A 58 4.78 -1.81 -13.01
N ARG A 59 5.01 -1.21 -14.15
CA ARG A 59 4.40 0.07 -14.56
C ARG A 59 4.59 1.19 -13.53
N GLY A 60 5.71 1.15 -12.79
CA GLY A 60 6.05 2.19 -11.82
C GLY A 60 5.43 2.01 -10.43
N ILE A 61 4.66 0.95 -10.23
CA ILE A 61 4.03 0.66 -8.94
C ILE A 61 4.43 -0.71 -8.43
N GLY A 62 4.12 -0.96 -7.16
CA GLY A 62 4.27 -2.27 -6.55
C GLY A 62 2.93 -2.86 -6.19
N GLU A 63 2.82 -4.17 -6.31
CA GLU A 63 1.65 -4.93 -5.86
C GLU A 63 2.10 -5.86 -4.75
N TYR A 64 1.58 -5.64 -3.54
CA TYR A 64 1.82 -6.52 -2.40
C TYR A 64 0.62 -7.44 -2.27
N LYS A 65 0.85 -8.74 -2.45
CA LYS A 65 -0.22 -9.74 -2.41
C LYS A 65 -0.28 -10.40 -1.03
N ILE A 66 -1.47 -10.48 -0.47
CA ILE A 66 -1.74 -11.21 0.77
C ILE A 66 -2.54 -12.45 0.40
N ASN A 67 -1.92 -13.63 0.59
CA ASN A 67 -2.55 -14.91 0.26
C ASN A 67 -3.52 -15.31 1.36
N TRP A 68 -4.65 -14.65 1.43
CA TRP A 68 -5.68 -14.91 2.42
C TRP A 68 -7.03 -14.50 1.85
N GLY A 69 -8.06 -15.32 2.11
CA GLY A 69 -9.40 -15.03 1.62
C GLY A 69 -9.42 -14.86 0.10
N PRO A 70 -10.05 -13.80 -0.40
CA PRO A 70 -10.17 -13.57 -1.84
C PRO A 70 -8.88 -13.09 -2.51
N GLY A 71 -7.77 -13.12 -1.81
CA GLY A 71 -6.50 -12.65 -2.35
C GLY A 71 -6.39 -11.14 -2.32
N ILE A 72 -6.14 -10.58 -1.13
CA ILE A 72 -6.06 -9.14 -0.95
C ILE A 72 -4.79 -8.60 -1.58
N ARG A 73 -4.88 -7.41 -2.18
CA ARG A 73 -3.75 -6.73 -2.80
C ARG A 73 -3.68 -5.28 -2.38
N ILE A 74 -2.45 -4.83 -2.12
CA ILE A 74 -2.16 -3.44 -1.80
C ILE A 74 -1.30 -2.89 -2.93
N TYR A 75 -1.73 -1.78 -3.54
CA TYR A 75 -0.99 -1.12 -4.61
C TYR A 75 -0.36 0.14 -4.07
N PHE A 76 0.92 0.31 -4.34
CA PHE A 76 1.68 1.42 -3.79
C PHE A 76 2.79 1.83 -4.75
N ALA A 77 3.38 3.00 -4.47
CA ALA A 77 4.58 3.43 -5.17
C ALA A 77 5.61 3.88 -4.16
N LYS A 78 6.88 3.81 -4.53
CA LYS A 78 7.94 4.41 -3.74
C LYS A 78 8.08 5.86 -4.18
N ASP A 79 7.86 6.77 -3.22
CA ASP A 79 8.00 8.20 -3.46
C ASP A 79 9.33 8.63 -2.87
N GLY A 80 10.37 8.56 -3.70
CA GLY A 80 11.74 8.77 -3.23
C GLY A 80 12.28 7.56 -2.49
N LEU A 81 13.22 7.79 -1.60
CA LEU A 81 13.96 6.71 -0.93
C LEU A 81 13.23 6.14 0.28
N ASN A 82 12.42 6.95 0.93
CA ASN A 82 11.93 6.62 2.27
C ASN A 82 10.42 6.55 2.42
N ILE A 83 9.67 6.78 1.36
CA ILE A 83 8.21 6.85 1.45
C ILE A 83 7.56 5.80 0.57
N ILE A 84 6.61 5.08 1.17
CA ILE A 84 5.67 4.23 0.44
C ILE A 84 4.35 4.97 0.41
N LEU A 85 3.85 5.25 -0.80
CA LEU A 85 2.58 5.94 -1.01
C LEU A 85 1.53 4.91 -1.38
N LEU A 86 0.51 4.76 -0.54
CA LEU A 86 -0.57 3.80 -0.76
C LEU A 86 -1.57 4.38 -1.76
N LEU A 87 -1.78 3.67 -2.86
CA LEU A 87 -2.56 4.14 -4.00
C LEU A 87 -3.95 3.52 -4.08
N ALA A 88 -4.05 2.24 -3.74
CA ALA A 88 -5.30 1.51 -3.88
C ALA A 88 -5.20 0.18 -3.14
N GLY A 89 -6.35 -0.39 -2.84
CA GLY A 89 -6.46 -1.75 -2.33
C GLY A 89 -7.58 -2.46 -3.05
N GLY A 90 -7.55 -3.78 -3.05
CA GLY A 90 -8.57 -4.57 -3.67
C GLY A 90 -8.32 -6.06 -3.46
N ASP A 91 -9.06 -6.86 -4.21
CA ASP A 91 -8.88 -8.30 -4.18
C ASP A 91 -8.69 -8.84 -5.61
N LYS A 92 -8.66 -10.16 -5.72
CA LYS A 92 -8.42 -10.78 -7.02
C LYS A 92 -9.50 -10.42 -8.05
N SER A 93 -10.74 -10.25 -7.61
CA SER A 93 -11.86 -10.01 -8.53
C SER A 93 -11.81 -8.65 -9.20
N SER A 94 -11.15 -7.65 -8.58
CA SER A 94 -11.04 -6.30 -9.11
C SER A 94 -9.61 -5.95 -9.54
N GLN A 95 -8.73 -6.94 -9.61
CA GLN A 95 -7.29 -6.71 -9.78
C GLN A 95 -6.95 -5.82 -10.97
N GLN A 96 -7.48 -6.12 -12.15
CA GLN A 96 -7.11 -5.35 -13.35
C GLN A 96 -7.56 -3.90 -13.24
N LYS A 97 -8.78 -3.68 -12.76
CA LYS A 97 -9.30 -2.34 -12.56
C LYS A 97 -8.47 -1.57 -11.52
N ASP A 98 -8.13 -2.23 -10.43
CA ASP A 98 -7.37 -1.59 -9.35
C ASP A 98 -5.96 -1.22 -9.80
N ILE A 99 -5.34 -2.06 -10.64
CA ILE A 99 -4.03 -1.75 -11.22
C ILE A 99 -4.10 -0.47 -12.06
N GLU A 100 -5.09 -0.37 -12.94
CA GLU A 100 -5.23 0.80 -13.79
C GLU A 100 -5.44 2.07 -12.96
N ILE A 101 -6.25 1.97 -11.92
CA ILE A 101 -6.49 3.09 -11.02
C ILE A 101 -5.19 3.49 -10.31
N ALA A 102 -4.44 2.52 -9.79
CA ALA A 102 -3.21 2.80 -9.07
C ALA A 102 -2.16 3.45 -9.97
N VAL A 103 -2.01 2.93 -11.19
CA VAL A 103 -1.06 3.51 -12.16
C VAL A 103 -1.44 4.96 -12.49
N SER A 104 -2.72 5.21 -12.72
CA SER A 104 -3.21 6.54 -13.02
C SER A 104 -2.98 7.51 -11.85
N ARG A 105 -3.27 7.07 -10.63
CA ARG A 105 -3.05 7.89 -9.43
C ARG A 105 -1.59 8.24 -9.24
N TRP A 106 -0.71 7.27 -9.45
CA TRP A 106 0.73 7.52 -9.32
C TRP A 106 1.21 8.52 -10.36
N HIS A 107 0.76 8.36 -11.60
CA HIS A 107 1.10 9.29 -12.67
C HIS A 107 0.64 10.71 -12.33
N ASP A 108 -0.61 10.86 -11.92
CA ASP A 108 -1.16 12.18 -11.60
C ASP A 108 -0.42 12.81 -10.42
N TYR A 109 -0.09 12.01 -9.41
CA TYR A 109 0.63 12.48 -8.24
C TYR A 109 2.00 13.05 -8.62
N LYS A 110 2.74 12.34 -9.47
CA LYS A 110 4.09 12.74 -9.87
C LYS A 110 4.10 14.00 -10.72
N PHE A 111 3.06 14.22 -11.49
CA PHE A 111 3.02 15.30 -12.49
C PHE A 111 2.01 16.38 -12.16
N SER A 112 1.52 16.40 -10.94
CA SER A 112 0.59 17.45 -10.50
C SER A 112 1.33 18.73 -10.10
#